data_c99d6b1abd791beade068f66ea2f1654
#
_entry.id   c99d6b1abd791beade068f66ea2f1654
#
_cell.length_a   1.000
_cell.length_b   1.000
_cell.length_c   1.000
_cell.angle_alpha   90.00
_cell.angle_beta   90.00
_cell.angle_gamma   90.00
#
_symmetry.space_group_name_H-M   'P 1'
#
loop_
_entity.id
_entity.type
_entity.pdbx_description
1 polymer ?
#
loop_
_entity_poly.entity_id
_entity_poly.type
_entity_poly.pdbx_seq_one_letter_code
_entity_poly.pdbx_strand_id
1 'polypeptide(L)'
;MTKKKINYRTTTGSRTVQDVVEDFSARRQWVDKRYQRRVVWESKDTNSYFESVSNGTAVSNIVVADIATGVEASRDAGDDEGVVAYEAALNRGAASTSLDGQNRTEKLCLFINNKLEFSGILWGLDGKPYLIDNKTFANLPETVQNHFLTRGVGVCEMRNVPYRDLPDIFINLQRGCPLEAQEKRNAWQTWLSEKLRTLAEGHLEPMFPKVATMTANKIKRMKDIELLAATFLHLSRVLPSKFRTLSQSCLDHFYAVGIDVPRATVPAYAASEIDRGTEIINLTARLIDDQNKHSGSTSTPFKTYWALVFAATYFYDNDVRVVDYASVYNTIYELDVRLARESKNQQ
;
A
#
# COMPACT_ATOMS: atom_id res chain seq x y z
N MET A 1 21.44 -15.19 -18.94
CA MET A 1 22.38 -14.93 -17.84
C MET A 1 22.07 -15.85 -16.69
N THR A 2 22.99 -16.73 -16.29
CA THR A 2 22.82 -17.61 -15.11
C THR A 2 22.80 -16.73 -13.86
N LYS A 3 21.69 -16.70 -13.13
CA LYS A 3 21.61 -16.00 -11.85
C LYS A 3 22.67 -16.60 -10.92
N LYS A 4 23.69 -15.79 -10.55
CA LYS A 4 24.71 -16.16 -9.57
C LYS A 4 23.95 -16.56 -8.29
N LYS A 5 24.20 -17.75 -7.75
CA LYS A 5 23.53 -18.22 -6.53
C LYS A 5 23.96 -17.31 -5.36
N ILE A 6 23.05 -16.44 -4.94
CA ILE A 6 23.27 -15.53 -3.82
C ILE A 6 23.01 -16.32 -2.54
N ASN A 7 23.93 -16.28 -1.60
CA ASN A 7 23.86 -17.04 -0.37
C ASN A 7 23.38 -16.09 0.75
N TYR A 8 22.08 -15.93 0.89
CA TYR A 8 21.53 -15.18 2.02
C TYR A 8 21.91 -15.86 3.33
N ARG A 9 22.25 -15.07 4.33
CA ARG A 9 22.43 -15.55 5.71
C ARG A 9 21.24 -15.11 6.54
N THR A 10 20.69 -16.03 7.30
CA THR A 10 19.53 -15.78 8.16
C THR A 10 19.89 -16.12 9.59
N THR A 11 19.64 -15.20 10.50
CA THR A 11 19.75 -15.40 11.95
C THR A 11 18.42 -15.09 12.60
N THR A 12 18.03 -15.91 13.57
CA THR A 12 16.79 -15.70 14.34
C THR A 12 17.15 -15.53 15.80
N GLY A 13 16.58 -14.51 16.42
CA GLY A 13 16.75 -14.20 17.83
C GLY A 13 15.47 -13.68 18.45
N SER A 14 15.51 -13.39 19.74
CA SER A 14 14.45 -12.72 20.46
C SER A 14 14.90 -11.31 20.84
N ARG A 15 14.03 -10.34 20.69
CA ARG A 15 14.21 -8.96 21.14
C ARG A 15 13.03 -8.59 22.03
N THR A 16 13.22 -7.68 22.97
CA THR A 16 12.11 -7.21 23.78
C THR A 16 11.15 -6.32 22.96
N VAL A 17 9.89 -6.25 23.37
CA VAL A 17 8.93 -5.30 22.80
C VAL A 17 9.49 -3.89 22.84
N GLN A 18 10.14 -3.52 23.94
CA GLN A 18 10.77 -2.22 24.12
C GLN A 18 11.81 -1.96 23.02
N ASP A 19 12.78 -2.87 22.81
CA ASP A 19 13.84 -2.70 21.81
C ASP A 19 13.27 -2.55 20.39
N VAL A 20 12.26 -3.35 20.05
CA VAL A 20 11.61 -3.29 18.73
C VAL A 20 10.91 -1.94 18.52
N VAL A 21 10.21 -1.44 19.54
CA VAL A 21 9.52 -0.14 19.48
C VAL A 21 10.51 1.02 19.42
N GLU A 22 11.60 0.95 20.17
CA GLU A 22 12.66 1.97 20.13
C GLU A 22 13.32 2.05 18.74
N ASP A 23 13.66 0.91 18.15
CA ASP A 23 14.27 0.87 16.81
C ASP A 23 13.34 1.44 15.74
N PHE A 24 12.06 1.09 15.79
CA PHE A 24 11.08 1.59 14.82
C PHE A 24 10.83 3.10 15.02
N SER A 25 10.68 3.54 16.26
CA SER A 25 10.46 4.96 16.61
C SER A 25 11.66 5.83 16.23
N ALA A 26 12.88 5.31 16.39
CA ALA A 26 14.13 5.94 15.97
C ALA A 26 14.38 5.86 14.45
N ARG A 27 13.46 5.30 13.67
CA ARG A 27 13.58 5.08 12.21
C ARG A 27 14.76 4.20 11.82
N ARG A 28 15.27 3.37 12.73
CA ARG A 28 16.32 2.39 12.42
C ARG A 28 15.81 1.23 11.55
N GLN A 29 14.49 1.03 11.52
CA GLN A 29 13.83 0.08 10.61
C GLN A 29 13.12 0.85 9.49
N TRP A 30 13.57 0.66 8.26
CA TRP A 30 12.95 1.25 7.08
C TRP A 30 11.82 0.37 6.55
N VAL A 31 10.67 0.99 6.27
CA VAL A 31 9.56 0.36 5.56
C VAL A 31 9.56 0.88 4.14
N ASP A 32 9.91 0.02 3.18
CA ASP A 32 9.92 0.39 1.78
C ASP A 32 8.52 0.25 1.16
N LYS A 33 7.87 1.38 0.94
CA LYS A 33 6.51 1.46 0.39
C LYS A 33 6.39 0.91 -1.03
N ARG A 34 7.49 0.65 -1.74
CA ARG A 34 7.47 0.15 -3.11
C ARG A 34 6.97 -1.29 -3.21
N TYR A 35 7.18 -2.11 -2.18
CA TYR A 35 6.68 -3.49 -2.12
C TYR A 35 5.86 -3.78 -0.87
N GLN A 36 6.03 -3.02 0.21
CA GLN A 36 5.23 -3.20 1.42
C GLN A 36 3.79 -2.72 1.21
N ARG A 37 2.85 -3.49 1.75
CA ARG A 37 1.44 -3.10 1.78
C ARG A 37 1.16 -2.09 2.88
N ARG A 38 0.04 -1.39 2.77
CA ARG A 38 -0.48 -0.56 3.87
C ARG A 38 -0.87 -1.43 5.06
N VAL A 39 -0.86 -0.84 6.26
CA VAL A 39 -1.30 -1.53 7.48
C VAL A 39 -2.78 -1.89 7.38
N VAL A 40 -3.08 -3.19 7.47
CA VAL A 40 -4.43 -3.74 7.26
C VAL A 40 -5.07 -4.30 8.53
N TRP A 41 -4.31 -4.45 9.61
CA TRP A 41 -4.81 -5.04 10.85
C TRP A 41 -5.90 -4.18 11.49
N GLU A 42 -7.00 -4.83 11.82
CA GLU A 42 -8.11 -4.26 12.59
C GLU A 42 -7.86 -4.44 14.11
N SER A 43 -8.76 -3.87 14.93
CA SER A 43 -8.64 -3.96 16.39
C SER A 43 -8.62 -5.41 16.90
N LYS A 44 -9.39 -6.31 16.28
CA LYS A 44 -9.44 -7.73 16.65
C LYS A 44 -8.07 -8.41 16.46
N ASP A 45 -7.42 -8.19 15.31
CA ASP A 45 -6.11 -8.77 15.03
C ASP A 45 -5.06 -8.24 15.99
N THR A 46 -5.12 -6.93 16.27
CA THR A 46 -4.22 -6.23 17.17
C THR A 46 -4.35 -6.73 18.60
N ASN A 47 -5.59 -6.84 19.10
CA ASN A 47 -5.85 -7.31 20.46
C ASN A 47 -5.38 -8.76 20.64
N SER A 48 -5.71 -9.65 19.72
CA SER A 48 -5.26 -11.05 19.75
C SER A 48 -3.74 -11.17 19.74
N TYR A 49 -3.05 -10.32 18.97
CA TYR A 49 -1.59 -10.29 18.94
C TYR A 49 -1.00 -9.82 20.27
N PHE A 50 -1.54 -8.76 20.89
CA PHE A 50 -1.04 -8.26 22.16
C PHE A 50 -1.28 -9.24 23.30
N GLU A 51 -2.42 -9.93 23.34
CA GLU A 51 -2.68 -11.02 24.28
C GLU A 51 -1.65 -12.13 24.11
N SER A 52 -1.36 -12.53 22.86
CA SER A 52 -0.38 -13.56 22.55
C SER A 52 1.04 -13.17 22.99
N VAL A 53 1.45 -11.92 22.74
CA VAL A 53 2.74 -11.37 23.22
C VAL A 53 2.77 -11.37 24.74
N SER A 54 1.72 -10.87 25.39
CA SER A 54 1.66 -10.74 26.86
C SER A 54 1.74 -12.08 27.58
N ASN A 55 1.04 -13.13 27.09
CA ASN A 55 1.05 -14.43 27.72
C ASN A 55 2.23 -15.33 27.29
N GLY A 56 3.04 -14.87 26.32
CA GLY A 56 4.19 -15.62 25.80
C GLY A 56 3.86 -16.72 24.81
N THR A 57 2.67 -16.69 24.21
CA THR A 57 2.33 -17.61 23.12
C THR A 57 3.19 -17.31 21.89
N ALA A 58 3.59 -18.33 21.18
CA ALA A 58 4.39 -18.18 19.97
C ALA A 58 3.66 -17.33 18.93
N VAL A 59 4.31 -16.28 18.47
CA VAL A 59 3.85 -15.40 17.39
C VAL A 59 4.82 -15.47 16.23
N SER A 60 4.36 -15.15 15.02
CA SER A 60 5.23 -15.10 13.84
C SER A 60 6.34 -14.09 14.02
N ASN A 61 7.57 -14.41 13.57
CA ASN A 61 8.71 -13.53 13.66
C ASN A 61 8.51 -12.24 12.84
N ILE A 62 9.09 -11.16 13.32
CA ILE A 62 9.36 -9.98 12.50
C ILE A 62 10.55 -10.32 11.61
N VAL A 63 10.45 -10.12 10.30
CA VAL A 63 11.52 -10.42 9.34
C VAL A 63 12.07 -9.12 8.77
N VAL A 64 13.37 -8.93 8.92
CA VAL A 64 14.08 -7.75 8.41
C VAL A 64 15.29 -8.16 7.56
N ALA A 65 15.72 -7.27 6.66
CA ALA A 65 17.02 -7.41 5.99
C ALA A 65 17.96 -6.30 6.45
N ASP A 66 19.20 -6.68 6.74
CA ASP A 66 20.29 -5.77 7.10
C ASP A 66 20.70 -4.93 5.89
N ILE A 67 20.67 -3.61 6.03
CA ILE A 67 20.92 -2.68 4.92
C ILE A 67 22.41 -2.61 4.59
N ALA A 68 23.29 -2.62 5.58
CA ALA A 68 24.73 -2.45 5.34
C ALA A 68 25.30 -3.60 4.50
N THR A 69 24.98 -4.86 4.87
CA THR A 69 25.35 -6.02 4.05
C THR A 69 24.58 -6.10 2.72
N GLY A 70 23.40 -5.51 2.67
CA GLY A 70 22.60 -5.39 1.46
C GLY A 70 23.21 -4.48 0.41
N VAL A 71 23.89 -3.40 0.81
CA VAL A 71 24.64 -2.51 -0.08
C VAL A 71 25.73 -3.30 -0.81
N GLU A 72 26.55 -4.04 -0.09
CA GLU A 72 27.62 -4.86 -0.67
C GLU A 72 27.05 -5.93 -1.61
N ALA A 73 26.00 -6.62 -1.18
CA ALA A 73 25.33 -7.62 -2.00
C ALA A 73 24.73 -7.04 -3.28
N SER A 74 24.21 -5.81 -3.24
CA SER A 74 23.69 -5.09 -4.42
C SER A 74 24.81 -4.73 -5.38
N ARG A 75 25.96 -4.26 -4.88
CA ARG A 75 27.16 -4.00 -5.72
C ARG A 75 27.66 -5.27 -6.42
N ASP A 76 27.80 -6.36 -5.68
CA ASP A 76 28.20 -7.66 -6.22
C ASP A 76 27.23 -8.22 -7.26
N ALA A 77 25.97 -7.84 -7.14
CA ALA A 77 24.91 -8.24 -8.04
C ALA A 77 24.77 -7.34 -9.28
N GLY A 78 25.50 -6.20 -9.34
CA GLY A 78 25.32 -5.18 -10.38
C GLY A 78 23.95 -4.49 -10.29
N ASP A 79 23.42 -4.29 -9.07
CA ASP A 79 22.15 -3.62 -8.77
C ASP A 79 22.44 -2.18 -8.32
N ASP A 80 22.82 -1.31 -9.27
CA ASP A 80 23.22 0.07 -8.97
C ASP A 80 22.08 0.88 -8.34
N GLU A 81 20.83 0.66 -8.79
CA GLU A 81 19.65 1.30 -8.18
C GLU A 81 19.46 0.85 -6.74
N GLY A 82 19.71 -0.42 -6.46
CA GLY A 82 19.64 -0.99 -5.12
C GLY A 82 20.69 -0.42 -4.19
N VAL A 83 21.90 -0.19 -4.69
CA VAL A 83 22.96 0.50 -3.93
C VAL A 83 22.50 1.89 -3.52
N VAL A 84 22.01 2.69 -4.46
CA VAL A 84 21.52 4.06 -4.20
C VAL A 84 20.36 4.05 -3.18
N ALA A 85 19.43 3.11 -3.32
CA ALA A 85 18.28 3.00 -2.41
C ALA A 85 18.70 2.68 -0.97
N TYR A 86 19.60 1.71 -0.81
CA TYR A 86 20.10 1.32 0.51
C TYR A 86 20.98 2.41 1.14
N GLU A 87 21.86 3.03 0.38
CA GLU A 87 22.69 4.15 0.88
C GLU A 87 21.83 5.33 1.31
N ALA A 88 20.80 5.65 0.55
CA ALA A 88 19.83 6.67 0.94
C ALA A 88 19.08 6.31 2.25
N ALA A 89 18.79 5.02 2.48
CA ALA A 89 18.19 4.57 3.73
C ALA A 89 19.17 4.66 4.91
N LEU A 90 20.42 4.24 4.73
CA LEU A 90 21.50 4.39 5.73
C LEU A 90 21.71 5.86 6.12
N ASN A 91 21.74 6.76 5.14
CA ASN A 91 21.91 8.20 5.38
C ASN A 91 20.73 8.81 6.19
N ARG A 92 19.57 8.17 6.19
CA ARG A 92 18.43 8.52 7.05
C ARG A 92 18.47 7.83 8.42
N GLY A 93 19.52 7.07 8.73
CA GLY A 93 19.69 6.35 9.99
C GLY A 93 19.09 4.95 10.04
N ALA A 94 18.59 4.42 8.94
CA ALA A 94 18.03 3.06 8.90
C ALA A 94 19.16 2.02 8.92
N ALA A 95 19.06 1.02 9.78
CA ALA A 95 19.97 -0.12 9.85
C ALA A 95 19.40 -1.36 9.14
N SER A 96 18.09 -1.50 9.11
CA SER A 96 17.39 -2.64 8.50
C SER A 96 16.18 -2.20 7.67
N THR A 97 15.74 -3.05 6.74
CA THR A 97 14.47 -2.88 6.04
C THR A 97 13.49 -3.98 6.42
N SER A 98 12.22 -3.60 6.60
CA SER A 98 11.14 -4.54 6.94
C SER A 98 10.81 -5.43 5.74
N LEU A 99 10.71 -6.74 5.97
CA LEU A 99 10.23 -7.73 5.00
C LEU A 99 8.88 -8.32 5.42
N ASP A 100 8.72 -8.65 6.69
CA ASP A 100 7.43 -9.05 7.27
C ASP A 100 7.32 -8.56 8.71
N GLY A 101 6.09 -8.40 9.19
CA GLY A 101 5.81 -7.95 10.55
C GLY A 101 5.57 -6.45 10.70
N GLN A 102 5.46 -5.68 9.60
CA GLN A 102 5.15 -4.25 9.65
C GLN A 102 3.90 -3.96 10.51
N ASN A 103 2.79 -4.68 10.30
CA ASN A 103 1.58 -4.50 11.11
C ASN A 103 1.86 -4.70 12.60
N ARG A 104 2.62 -5.75 12.96
CA ARG A 104 2.99 -6.07 14.34
C ARG A 104 3.80 -4.95 14.98
N THR A 105 4.86 -4.53 14.32
CA THR A 105 5.75 -3.46 14.81
C THR A 105 5.02 -2.13 14.95
N GLU A 106 4.25 -1.75 13.92
CA GLU A 106 3.52 -0.47 13.92
C GLU A 106 2.46 -0.43 15.03
N LYS A 107 1.70 -1.53 15.22
CA LYS A 107 0.70 -1.60 16.28
C LYS A 107 1.32 -1.57 17.68
N LEU A 108 2.47 -2.24 17.91
CA LEU A 108 3.23 -2.10 19.15
C LEU A 108 3.63 -0.63 19.40
N CYS A 109 4.17 0.03 18.37
CA CYS A 109 4.56 1.44 18.48
C CYS A 109 3.38 2.35 18.78
N LEU A 110 2.26 2.18 18.09
CA LEU A 110 1.05 2.98 18.36
C LEU A 110 0.54 2.78 19.79
N PHE A 111 0.54 1.55 20.29
CA PHE A 111 0.08 1.25 21.64
C PHE A 111 1.00 1.83 22.70
N ILE A 112 2.30 1.55 22.64
CA ILE A 112 3.29 2.06 23.60
C ILE A 112 3.31 3.59 23.63
N ASN A 113 3.11 4.25 22.50
CA ASN A 113 3.04 5.71 22.38
C ASN A 113 1.64 6.28 22.68
N ASN A 114 0.72 5.52 23.26
CA ASN A 114 -0.62 5.94 23.67
C ASN A 114 -1.52 6.45 22.52
N LYS A 115 -1.27 5.97 21.29
CA LYS A 115 -2.05 6.30 20.09
C LYS A 115 -3.04 5.22 19.71
N LEU A 116 -3.14 4.16 20.51
CA LEU A 116 -4.04 3.04 20.32
C LEU A 116 -4.53 2.55 21.66
N GLU A 117 -5.82 2.24 21.74
CA GLU A 117 -6.47 1.64 22.89
C GLU A 117 -6.54 0.13 22.74
N PHE A 118 -6.51 -0.58 23.85
CA PHE A 118 -6.57 -2.03 23.91
C PHE A 118 -7.74 -2.49 24.76
N SER A 119 -8.40 -3.57 24.34
CA SER A 119 -9.37 -4.32 25.14
C SER A 119 -9.07 -5.81 25.05
N GLY A 120 -8.97 -6.49 26.18
CA GLY A 120 -8.65 -7.90 26.27
C GLY A 120 -7.91 -8.24 27.56
N ILE A 121 -7.17 -9.34 27.60
CA ILE A 121 -6.45 -9.81 28.77
C ILE A 121 -4.94 -9.61 28.57
N LEU A 122 -4.31 -8.86 29.48
CA LEU A 122 -2.85 -8.75 29.58
C LEU A 122 -2.37 -9.31 30.91
N TRP A 123 -1.16 -9.83 30.92
CA TRP A 123 -0.54 -10.38 32.14
C TRP A 123 0.36 -9.35 32.78
N GLY A 124 0.45 -9.40 34.14
CA GLY A 124 1.37 -8.59 34.92
C GLY A 124 2.62 -9.38 35.33
N LEU A 125 3.66 -8.68 35.81
CA LEU A 125 4.86 -9.28 36.41
C LEU A 125 4.55 -10.16 37.64
N ASP A 126 3.41 -9.92 38.27
CA ASP A 126 2.91 -10.73 39.37
C ASP A 126 2.30 -12.08 38.94
N GLY A 127 2.35 -12.38 37.66
CA GLY A 127 1.80 -13.60 37.07
C GLY A 127 0.27 -13.66 37.02
N LYS A 128 -0.42 -12.54 37.20
CA LYS A 128 -1.89 -12.48 37.15
C LYS A 128 -2.40 -11.89 35.84
N PRO A 129 -3.55 -12.38 35.34
CA PRO A 129 -4.25 -11.78 34.21
C PRO A 129 -5.03 -10.54 34.68
N TYR A 130 -4.97 -9.48 33.85
CA TYR A 130 -5.70 -8.24 34.01
C TYR A 130 -6.66 -8.06 32.85
N LEU A 131 -7.93 -7.94 33.14
CA LEU A 131 -8.94 -7.56 32.15
C LEU A 131 -8.84 -6.06 31.90
N ILE A 132 -8.52 -5.69 30.70
CA ILE A 132 -8.36 -4.31 30.24
C ILE A 132 -9.55 -3.96 29.35
N ASP A 133 -10.14 -2.82 29.56
CA ASP A 133 -11.25 -2.31 28.75
C ASP A 133 -10.92 -0.89 28.27
N ASN A 134 -10.68 -0.78 26.97
CA ASN A 134 -10.44 0.46 26.25
C ASN A 134 -9.40 1.39 26.91
N LYS A 135 -8.19 0.86 27.17
CA LYS A 135 -7.10 1.60 27.80
C LYS A 135 -5.92 1.81 26.85
N THR A 136 -5.34 3.00 26.91
CA THR A 136 -4.02 3.26 26.35
C THR A 136 -2.93 2.66 27.25
N PHE A 137 -1.73 2.50 26.72
CA PHE A 137 -0.62 1.87 27.45
C PHE A 137 -0.29 2.55 28.77
N ALA A 138 -0.23 3.89 28.79
CA ALA A 138 0.06 4.66 30.01
C ALA A 138 -1.01 4.50 31.11
N ASN A 139 -2.23 4.11 30.74
CA ASN A 139 -3.34 3.90 31.69
C ASN A 139 -3.43 2.45 32.19
N LEU A 140 -2.48 1.58 31.83
CA LEU A 140 -2.38 0.23 32.36
C LEU A 140 -1.72 0.23 33.77
N PRO A 141 -1.97 -0.78 34.59
CA PRO A 141 -1.19 -1.00 35.80
C PRO A 141 0.30 -1.14 35.47
N GLU A 142 1.17 -0.57 36.31
CA GLU A 142 2.64 -0.58 36.12
C GLU A 142 3.20 -2.01 35.96
N THR A 143 2.68 -2.97 36.72
CA THR A 143 3.06 -4.38 36.61
C THR A 143 2.77 -4.95 35.22
N VAL A 144 1.69 -4.52 34.58
CA VAL A 144 1.31 -4.93 33.21
C VAL A 144 2.18 -4.22 32.19
N GLN A 145 2.44 -2.92 32.35
CA GLN A 145 3.32 -2.16 31.46
C GLN A 145 4.71 -2.79 31.40
N ASN A 146 5.33 -3.00 32.58
CA ASN A 146 6.68 -3.55 32.70
C ASN A 146 6.75 -5.00 32.16
N HIS A 147 5.72 -5.82 32.41
CA HIS A 147 5.64 -7.14 31.86
C HIS A 147 5.59 -7.12 30.34
N PHE A 148 4.75 -6.28 29.76
CA PHE A 148 4.57 -6.18 28.30
C PHE A 148 5.83 -5.71 27.58
N LEU A 149 6.53 -4.68 28.13
CA LEU A 149 7.77 -4.16 27.54
C LEU A 149 8.91 -5.18 27.51
N THR A 150 8.99 -6.03 28.53
CA THR A 150 10.06 -7.04 28.64
C THR A 150 9.76 -8.34 27.89
N ARG A 151 8.55 -8.51 27.32
CA ARG A 151 8.22 -9.70 26.53
C ARG A 151 9.05 -9.80 25.25
N GLY A 152 9.51 -11.01 24.98
CA GLY A 152 10.27 -11.33 23.79
C GLY A 152 9.40 -11.49 22.55
N VAL A 153 9.78 -10.87 21.48
CA VAL A 153 9.25 -11.11 20.13
C VAL A 153 10.36 -11.65 19.24
N GLY A 154 10.04 -12.66 18.44
CA GLY A 154 11.01 -13.25 17.51
C GLY A 154 11.36 -12.28 16.39
N VAL A 155 12.65 -12.12 16.12
CA VAL A 155 13.17 -11.35 14.99
C VAL A 155 14.06 -12.23 14.15
N CYS A 156 13.78 -12.27 12.85
CA CYS A 156 14.56 -12.98 11.86
C CYS A 156 15.28 -11.95 10.98
N GLU A 157 16.60 -11.88 11.06
CA GLU A 157 17.42 -10.98 10.28
C GLU A 157 18.07 -11.72 9.10
N MET A 158 17.84 -11.20 7.90
CA MET A 158 18.48 -11.65 6.67
C MET A 158 19.64 -10.74 6.31
N ARG A 159 20.77 -11.30 5.92
CA ARG A 159 21.98 -10.59 5.49
C ARG A 159 22.33 -10.94 4.06
N ASN A 160 23.11 -10.09 3.43
CA ASN A 160 23.59 -10.22 2.06
C ASN A 160 22.43 -10.30 1.04
N VAL A 161 21.37 -9.53 1.28
CA VAL A 161 20.19 -9.49 0.40
C VAL A 161 20.31 -8.30 -0.56
N PRO A 162 20.54 -8.51 -1.87
CA PRO A 162 20.48 -7.42 -2.85
C PRO A 162 19.10 -6.78 -2.84
N TYR A 163 19.06 -5.48 -3.04
CA TYR A 163 17.81 -4.73 -2.98
C TYR A 163 16.75 -5.24 -3.98
N ARG A 164 17.18 -5.59 -5.20
CA ARG A 164 16.31 -6.14 -6.24
C ARG A 164 15.60 -7.45 -5.86
N ASP A 165 16.13 -8.20 -4.85
CA ASP A 165 15.57 -9.49 -4.44
C ASP A 165 14.54 -9.34 -3.30
N LEU A 166 14.48 -8.16 -2.64
CA LEU A 166 13.54 -7.90 -1.54
C LEU A 166 12.07 -8.14 -1.91
N PRO A 167 11.58 -7.71 -3.10
CA PRO A 167 10.19 -7.94 -3.48
C PRO A 167 9.84 -9.43 -3.60
N ASP A 168 10.73 -10.23 -4.18
CA ASP A 168 10.51 -11.68 -4.33
C ASP A 168 10.49 -12.38 -2.96
N ILE A 169 11.39 -11.99 -2.06
CA ILE A 169 11.41 -12.49 -0.67
C ILE A 169 10.12 -12.09 0.04
N PHE A 170 9.70 -10.84 -0.07
CA PHE A 170 8.45 -10.36 0.52
C PHE A 170 7.24 -11.18 0.03
N ILE A 171 7.11 -11.36 -1.29
CA ILE A 171 6.03 -12.17 -1.88
C ILE A 171 6.06 -13.61 -1.33
N ASN A 172 7.25 -14.19 -1.19
CA ASN A 172 7.41 -15.55 -0.67
C ASN A 172 7.03 -15.67 0.81
N LEU A 173 7.36 -14.68 1.64
CA LEU A 173 6.97 -14.63 3.06
C LEU A 173 5.46 -14.50 3.24
N GLN A 174 4.77 -13.85 2.31
CA GLN A 174 3.32 -13.64 2.39
C GLN A 174 2.48 -14.84 1.91
N ARG A 175 3.07 -16.01 1.63
CA ARG A 175 2.34 -17.20 1.16
C ARG A 175 1.29 -17.69 2.15
N GLY A 176 1.45 -17.44 3.45
CA GLY A 176 0.46 -17.76 4.48
C GLY A 176 -0.73 -16.79 4.55
N CYS A 177 -0.59 -15.57 4.02
CA CYS A 177 -1.65 -14.56 3.89
C CYS A 177 -1.55 -13.96 2.47
N PRO A 178 -2.24 -14.55 1.48
CA PRO A 178 -2.06 -14.21 0.07
C PRO A 178 -2.23 -12.71 -0.20
N LEU A 179 -1.27 -12.17 -0.93
CA LEU A 179 -1.38 -10.81 -1.46
C LEU A 179 -2.49 -10.71 -2.50
N GLU A 180 -3.24 -9.63 -2.46
CA GLU A 180 -4.13 -9.25 -3.55
C GLU A 180 -3.33 -8.99 -4.83
N ALA A 181 -4.00 -9.11 -5.98
CA ALA A 181 -3.35 -8.95 -7.28
C ALA A 181 -2.62 -7.61 -7.41
N GLN A 182 -3.19 -6.52 -6.88
CA GLN A 182 -2.58 -5.20 -6.91
C GLN A 182 -1.37 -5.07 -5.97
N GLU A 183 -1.42 -5.70 -4.79
CA GLU A 183 -0.28 -5.74 -3.86
C GLU A 183 0.93 -6.43 -4.51
N LYS A 184 0.69 -7.51 -5.30
CA LYS A 184 1.73 -8.20 -6.09
C LYS A 184 2.31 -7.30 -7.18
N ARG A 185 1.44 -6.58 -7.95
CA ARG A 185 1.90 -5.66 -9.00
C ARG A 185 2.76 -4.53 -8.44
N ASN A 186 2.39 -3.97 -7.30
CA ASN A 186 3.20 -2.95 -6.64
C ASN A 186 4.58 -3.48 -6.24
N ALA A 187 4.68 -4.77 -5.86
CA ALA A 187 5.95 -5.40 -5.52
C ALA A 187 6.86 -5.60 -6.75
N TRP A 188 6.36 -5.56 -7.98
CA TRP A 188 7.20 -5.65 -9.19
C TRP A 188 8.13 -4.45 -9.39
N GLN A 189 7.89 -3.36 -8.68
CA GLN A 189 8.76 -2.17 -8.64
C GLN A 189 9.06 -1.60 -10.05
N THR A 190 8.08 -1.54 -10.92
CA THR A 190 8.21 -0.88 -12.22
C THR A 190 8.09 0.64 -12.06
N TRP A 191 8.58 1.40 -13.06
CA TRP A 191 8.37 2.86 -13.13
C TRP A 191 6.87 3.21 -13.03
N LEU A 192 6.00 2.38 -13.63
CA LEU A 192 4.56 2.56 -13.59
C LEU A 192 3.99 2.36 -12.19
N SER A 193 4.44 1.33 -11.46
CA SER A 193 3.98 1.08 -10.08
C SER A 193 4.33 2.25 -9.15
N GLU A 194 5.50 2.84 -9.31
CA GLU A 194 5.92 4.02 -8.55
C GLU A 194 5.09 5.26 -8.90
N LYS A 195 4.87 5.52 -10.20
CA LYS A 195 4.08 6.67 -10.66
C LYS A 195 2.63 6.59 -10.18
N LEU A 196 1.98 5.43 -10.34
CA LEU A 196 0.59 5.24 -9.93
C LEU A 196 0.43 5.37 -8.41
N ARG A 197 1.37 4.83 -7.63
CA ARG A 197 1.38 4.99 -6.19
C ARG A 197 1.53 6.46 -5.79
N THR A 198 2.49 7.17 -6.38
CA THR A 198 2.72 8.60 -6.10
C THR A 198 1.46 9.42 -6.39
N LEU A 199 0.73 9.13 -7.46
CA LEU A 199 -0.53 9.81 -7.78
C LEU A 199 -1.62 9.45 -6.78
N ALA A 200 -1.77 8.17 -6.42
CA ALA A 200 -2.82 7.69 -5.52
C ALA A 200 -2.62 8.15 -4.06
N GLU A 201 -1.37 8.20 -3.60
CA GLU A 201 -1.02 8.65 -2.24
C GLU A 201 -0.78 10.18 -2.15
N GLY A 202 -0.84 10.88 -3.28
CA GLY A 202 -0.64 12.31 -3.40
C GLY A 202 -1.96 13.08 -3.50
N HIS A 203 -2.02 13.99 -4.44
CA HIS A 203 -3.17 14.89 -4.60
C HIS A 203 -4.49 14.21 -5.01
N LEU A 204 -4.45 12.97 -5.47
CA LEU A 204 -5.65 12.19 -5.82
C LEU A 204 -6.22 11.38 -4.62
N GLU A 205 -5.50 11.28 -3.51
CA GLU A 205 -5.97 10.55 -2.32
C GLU A 205 -7.40 10.92 -1.91
N PRO A 206 -7.79 12.21 -1.85
CA PRO A 206 -9.14 12.62 -1.44
C PRO A 206 -10.27 12.18 -2.38
N MET A 207 -9.95 11.77 -3.62
CA MET A 207 -10.94 11.31 -4.59
C MET A 207 -11.47 9.90 -4.25
N PHE A 208 -10.59 8.99 -3.83
CA PHE A 208 -10.94 7.57 -3.74
C PHE A 208 -12.04 7.26 -2.73
N PRO A 209 -12.07 7.83 -1.51
CA PRO A 209 -13.17 7.60 -0.58
C PRO A 209 -14.54 8.06 -1.11
N LYS A 210 -14.56 8.96 -2.11
CA LYS A 210 -15.78 9.47 -2.75
C LYS A 210 -16.34 8.55 -3.84
N VAL A 211 -15.60 7.50 -4.22
CA VAL A 211 -16.10 6.46 -5.13
C VAL A 211 -16.79 5.37 -4.30
N ALA A 212 -18.08 5.16 -4.51
CA ALA A 212 -18.96 4.38 -3.64
C ALA A 212 -18.49 2.96 -3.28
N THR A 213 -17.70 2.32 -4.14
CA THR A 213 -17.18 0.97 -3.88
C THR A 213 -15.82 0.98 -3.20
N MET A 214 -15.21 2.16 -2.99
CA MET A 214 -13.86 2.30 -2.47
C MET A 214 -13.89 2.49 -0.94
N THR A 215 -14.08 1.39 -0.22
CA THR A 215 -14.06 1.40 1.25
C THR A 215 -12.64 1.56 1.80
N ALA A 216 -12.50 1.98 3.05
CA ALA A 216 -11.21 2.10 3.73
C ALA A 216 -10.39 0.78 3.67
N ASN A 217 -11.04 -0.38 3.81
CA ASN A 217 -10.37 -1.68 3.69
C ASN A 217 -9.87 -1.95 2.26
N LYS A 218 -10.61 -1.53 1.24
CA LYS A 218 -10.16 -1.63 -0.15
C LYS A 218 -8.97 -0.73 -0.44
N ILE A 219 -8.96 0.49 0.10
CA ILE A 219 -7.82 1.41 0.01
C ILE A 219 -6.59 0.82 0.69
N LYS A 220 -6.74 0.20 1.88
CA LYS A 220 -5.64 -0.52 2.54
C LYS A 220 -5.07 -1.66 1.69
N ARG A 221 -5.91 -2.31 0.87
CA ARG A 221 -5.55 -3.37 -0.10
C ARG A 221 -5.15 -2.82 -1.48
N MET A 222 -4.83 -1.52 -1.56
CA MET A 222 -4.36 -0.85 -2.78
C MET A 222 -5.34 -0.91 -3.97
N LYS A 223 -6.66 -1.02 -3.70
CA LYS A 223 -7.69 -1.01 -4.73
C LYS A 223 -7.87 0.38 -5.37
N ASP A 224 -7.48 1.44 -4.70
CA ASP A 224 -7.34 2.79 -5.24
C ASP A 224 -6.27 2.84 -6.35
N ILE A 225 -5.10 2.25 -6.11
CA ILE A 225 -4.03 2.12 -7.11
C ILE A 225 -4.48 1.22 -8.27
N GLU A 226 -5.21 0.12 -7.98
CA GLU A 226 -5.77 -0.75 -9.02
C GLU A 226 -6.77 0.00 -9.91
N LEU A 227 -7.66 0.82 -9.32
CA LEU A 227 -8.60 1.65 -10.05
C LEU A 227 -7.87 2.65 -10.93
N LEU A 228 -6.83 3.28 -10.40
CA LEU A 228 -6.00 4.23 -11.13
C LEU A 228 -5.30 3.54 -12.32
N ALA A 229 -4.68 2.37 -12.08
CA ALA A 229 -4.05 1.56 -13.12
C ALA A 229 -5.05 1.16 -14.23
N ALA A 230 -6.25 0.74 -13.84
CA ALA A 230 -7.32 0.40 -14.78
C ALA A 230 -7.74 1.61 -15.62
N THR A 231 -7.78 2.80 -15.00
CA THR A 231 -8.11 4.04 -15.71
C THR A 231 -7.02 4.41 -16.71
N PHE A 232 -5.75 4.38 -16.32
CA PHE A 232 -4.64 4.64 -17.26
C PHE A 232 -4.59 3.62 -18.39
N LEU A 233 -4.79 2.34 -18.08
CA LEU A 233 -4.86 1.27 -19.09
C LEU A 233 -5.95 1.56 -20.12
N HIS A 234 -7.13 1.98 -19.66
CA HIS A 234 -8.26 2.30 -20.53
C HIS A 234 -8.01 3.54 -21.38
N LEU A 235 -7.36 4.56 -20.81
CA LEU A 235 -7.03 5.81 -21.49
C LEU A 235 -5.84 5.69 -22.46
N SER A 236 -5.03 4.63 -22.35
CA SER A 236 -3.81 4.47 -23.16
C SER A 236 -4.13 4.43 -24.66
N ARG A 237 -3.44 5.27 -25.41
CA ARG A 237 -3.46 5.28 -26.89
C ARG A 237 -2.37 4.41 -27.51
N VAL A 238 -1.35 4.07 -26.72
CA VAL A 238 -0.17 3.31 -27.16
C VAL A 238 -0.45 1.81 -27.16
N LEU A 239 -1.23 1.31 -26.19
CA LEU A 239 -1.54 -0.11 -26.09
C LEU A 239 -2.63 -0.51 -27.09
N PRO A 240 -2.49 -1.65 -27.77
CA PRO A 240 -3.54 -2.21 -28.64
C PRO A 240 -4.85 -2.38 -27.85
N SER A 241 -5.99 -2.17 -28.55
CA SER A 241 -7.33 -2.21 -27.92
C SER A 241 -7.62 -3.52 -27.16
N LYS A 242 -7.10 -4.66 -27.64
CA LYS A 242 -7.23 -5.97 -26.99
C LYS A 242 -6.63 -6.04 -25.57
N PHE A 243 -5.68 -5.16 -25.24
CA PHE A 243 -5.05 -5.08 -23.92
C PHE A 243 -5.66 -4.01 -23.02
N ARG A 244 -6.66 -3.27 -23.49
CA ARG A 244 -7.33 -2.20 -22.73
C ARG A 244 -8.59 -2.66 -22.01
N THR A 245 -8.72 -3.96 -21.74
CA THR A 245 -9.82 -4.49 -20.92
C THR A 245 -9.44 -4.46 -19.43
N LEU A 246 -10.45 -4.36 -18.56
CA LEU A 246 -10.25 -4.30 -17.11
C LEU A 246 -10.00 -5.70 -16.48
N SER A 247 -9.45 -6.63 -17.25
CA SER A 247 -9.09 -7.96 -16.75
C SER A 247 -7.77 -7.92 -15.96
N GLN A 248 -7.62 -8.81 -14.99
CA GLN A 248 -6.38 -8.91 -14.19
C GLN A 248 -5.17 -9.18 -15.09
N SER A 249 -5.32 -10.03 -16.13
CA SER A 249 -4.23 -10.32 -17.07
C SER A 249 -3.79 -9.11 -17.89
N CYS A 250 -4.72 -8.21 -18.24
CA CYS A 250 -4.36 -6.97 -18.93
C CYS A 250 -3.66 -5.98 -18.01
N LEU A 251 -4.08 -5.88 -16.75
CA LEU A 251 -3.37 -5.10 -15.75
C LEU A 251 -1.96 -5.66 -15.50
N ASP A 252 -1.81 -6.98 -15.38
CA ASP A 252 -0.50 -7.63 -15.23
C ASP A 252 0.42 -7.31 -16.42
N HIS A 253 -0.11 -7.40 -17.65
CA HIS A 253 0.65 -7.03 -18.85
C HIS A 253 1.03 -5.55 -18.86
N PHE A 254 0.12 -4.67 -18.45
CA PHE A 254 0.37 -3.22 -18.37
C PHE A 254 1.53 -2.88 -17.42
N TYR A 255 1.58 -3.54 -16.27
CA TYR A 255 2.70 -3.39 -15.34
C TYR A 255 4.00 -4.02 -15.86
N ALA A 256 3.90 -5.16 -16.55
CA ALA A 256 5.06 -5.89 -17.06
C ALA A 256 5.82 -5.15 -18.18
N VAL A 257 5.16 -4.29 -18.94
CA VAL A 257 5.79 -3.48 -20.00
C VAL A 257 6.93 -2.59 -19.49
N GLY A 258 6.96 -2.29 -18.18
CA GLY A 258 8.00 -1.47 -17.56
C GLY A 258 9.11 -2.23 -16.84
N ILE A 259 9.11 -3.58 -16.83
CA ILE A 259 10.05 -4.36 -16.03
C ILE A 259 11.51 -4.19 -16.46
N ASP A 260 11.75 -4.04 -17.77
CA ASP A 260 13.09 -3.92 -18.34
C ASP A 260 13.59 -2.46 -18.42
N VAL A 261 12.81 -1.51 -17.94
CA VAL A 261 13.14 -0.08 -17.98
C VAL A 261 13.60 0.36 -16.58
N PRO A 262 14.75 1.06 -16.43
CA PRO A 262 15.18 1.61 -15.15
C PRO A 262 14.06 2.44 -14.51
N ARG A 263 13.84 2.26 -13.21
CA ARG A 263 12.71 2.86 -12.48
C ARG A 263 12.66 4.37 -12.53
N ALA A 264 13.83 5.00 -12.56
CA ALA A 264 13.97 6.45 -12.64
C ALA A 264 13.64 7.01 -14.03
N THR A 265 13.50 6.15 -15.04
CA THR A 265 13.34 6.58 -16.43
C THR A 265 11.94 6.24 -16.92
N VAL A 266 11.07 7.23 -16.95
CA VAL A 266 9.80 7.10 -17.68
C VAL A 266 10.13 7.03 -19.18
N PRO A 267 9.75 5.96 -19.91
CA PRO A 267 9.98 5.90 -21.34
C PRO A 267 9.36 7.12 -22.03
N ALA A 268 10.07 7.73 -22.97
CA ALA A 268 9.63 8.96 -23.64
C ALA A 268 8.24 8.83 -24.26
N TYR A 269 7.89 7.63 -24.80
CA TYR A 269 6.58 7.35 -25.36
C TYR A 269 5.47 7.28 -24.28
N ALA A 270 5.83 7.00 -23.04
CA ALA A 270 4.87 6.90 -21.95
C ALA A 270 4.69 8.23 -21.17
N ALA A 271 5.65 9.15 -21.26
CA ALA A 271 5.62 10.40 -20.53
C ALA A 271 4.37 11.23 -20.91
N SER A 272 4.14 11.44 -22.20
CA SER A 272 2.97 12.21 -22.69
C SER A 272 1.63 11.53 -22.37
N GLU A 273 1.59 10.21 -22.40
CA GLU A 273 0.38 9.45 -22.04
C GLU A 273 0.09 9.51 -20.55
N ILE A 274 1.14 9.53 -19.71
CA ILE A 274 0.98 9.70 -18.25
C ILE A 274 0.50 11.12 -17.94
N ASP A 275 1.09 12.13 -18.55
CA ASP A 275 0.68 13.53 -18.33
C ASP A 275 -0.78 13.73 -18.76
N ARG A 276 -1.14 13.25 -19.95
CA ARG A 276 -2.52 13.23 -20.43
C ARG A 276 -3.47 12.51 -19.47
N GLY A 277 -3.11 11.28 -19.07
CA GLY A 277 -3.92 10.50 -18.14
C GLY A 277 -4.07 11.18 -16.77
N THR A 278 -3.02 11.82 -16.29
CA THR A 278 -3.02 12.58 -15.03
C THR A 278 -3.99 13.75 -15.11
N GLU A 279 -3.96 14.52 -16.19
CA GLU A 279 -4.89 15.65 -16.37
C GLU A 279 -6.35 15.20 -16.49
N ILE A 280 -6.62 14.11 -17.22
CA ILE A 280 -7.97 13.54 -17.31
C ILE A 280 -8.49 13.11 -15.92
N ILE A 281 -7.63 12.48 -15.12
CA ILE A 281 -8.02 12.05 -13.76
C ILE A 281 -8.21 13.25 -12.84
N ASN A 282 -7.42 14.31 -12.97
CA ASN A 282 -7.63 15.56 -12.26
C ASN A 282 -8.98 16.19 -12.58
N LEU A 283 -9.36 16.21 -13.87
CA LEU A 283 -10.69 16.66 -14.28
C LEU A 283 -11.79 15.77 -13.71
N THR A 284 -11.59 14.45 -13.74
CA THR A 284 -12.53 13.47 -13.14
C THR A 284 -12.73 13.74 -11.64
N ALA A 285 -11.66 13.99 -10.90
CA ALA A 285 -11.73 14.32 -9.48
C ALA A 285 -12.56 15.59 -9.22
N ARG A 286 -12.37 16.64 -10.03
CA ARG A 286 -13.19 17.87 -9.94
C ARG A 286 -14.66 17.59 -10.24
N LEU A 287 -14.97 16.81 -11.27
CA LEU A 287 -16.34 16.41 -11.60
C LEU A 287 -17.00 15.63 -10.46
N ILE A 288 -16.26 14.75 -9.78
CA ILE A 288 -16.73 14.02 -8.59
C ILE A 288 -17.03 14.97 -7.45
N ASP A 289 -16.17 15.96 -7.20
CA ASP A 289 -16.33 16.92 -6.12
C ASP A 289 -17.56 17.82 -6.34
N ASP A 290 -17.72 18.30 -7.55
CA ASP A 290 -18.87 19.15 -7.88
C ASP A 290 -20.18 18.36 -7.87
N GLN A 291 -20.15 17.11 -8.34
CA GLN A 291 -21.29 16.21 -8.21
C GLN A 291 -21.73 16.04 -6.75
N ASN A 292 -20.79 15.71 -5.88
CA ASN A 292 -21.10 15.44 -4.49
C ASN A 292 -21.64 16.70 -3.77
N LYS A 293 -21.11 17.87 -4.12
CA LYS A 293 -21.65 19.16 -3.61
C LYS A 293 -23.08 19.40 -4.03
N HIS A 294 -23.45 19.13 -5.30
CA HIS A 294 -24.79 19.42 -5.82
C HIS A 294 -25.83 18.36 -5.42
N SER A 295 -25.44 17.10 -5.39
CA SER A 295 -26.35 16.00 -5.03
C SER A 295 -26.54 15.84 -3.52
N GLY A 296 -25.76 16.52 -2.69
CA GLY A 296 -25.70 16.26 -1.23
C GLY A 296 -25.19 14.86 -0.87
N SER A 297 -24.66 14.12 -1.86
CA SER A 297 -24.12 12.78 -1.66
C SER A 297 -22.66 12.84 -1.21
N THR A 298 -22.24 11.89 -0.39
CA THR A 298 -20.85 11.72 0.03
C THR A 298 -20.07 10.78 -0.89
N SER A 299 -20.75 10.13 -1.85
CA SER A 299 -20.10 9.14 -2.72
C SER A 299 -20.70 9.10 -4.12
N THR A 300 -19.85 8.86 -5.11
CA THR A 300 -20.17 8.69 -6.52
C THR A 300 -20.29 7.21 -6.86
N PRO A 301 -21.40 6.73 -7.46
CA PRO A 301 -21.51 5.36 -7.92
C PRO A 301 -20.39 4.96 -8.88
N PHE A 302 -19.94 3.70 -8.82
CA PHE A 302 -18.81 3.22 -9.64
C PHE A 302 -19.06 3.34 -11.16
N LYS A 303 -20.31 3.13 -11.61
CA LYS A 303 -20.70 3.37 -13.01
C LYS A 303 -20.54 4.83 -13.41
N THR A 304 -20.97 5.73 -12.54
CA THR A 304 -20.86 7.17 -12.73
C THR A 304 -19.40 7.61 -12.76
N TYR A 305 -18.51 7.00 -11.96
CA TYR A 305 -17.06 7.24 -12.04
C TYR A 305 -16.55 7.07 -13.48
N TRP A 306 -16.88 5.94 -14.13
CA TRP A 306 -16.45 5.70 -15.50
C TRP A 306 -17.06 6.69 -16.50
N ALA A 307 -18.33 7.05 -16.33
CA ALA A 307 -18.95 8.07 -17.17
C ALA A 307 -18.24 9.41 -17.03
N LEU A 308 -17.83 9.79 -15.81
CA LEU A 308 -17.05 11.02 -15.57
C LEU A 308 -15.65 10.94 -16.16
N VAL A 309 -14.98 9.77 -16.13
CA VAL A 309 -13.70 9.55 -16.82
C VAL A 309 -13.85 9.76 -18.33
N PHE A 310 -14.90 9.22 -18.94
CA PHE A 310 -15.15 9.41 -20.38
C PHE A 310 -15.45 10.90 -20.72
N ALA A 311 -16.26 11.56 -19.91
CA ALA A 311 -16.54 13.00 -20.09
C ALA A 311 -15.26 13.83 -19.97
N ALA A 312 -14.45 13.59 -18.94
CA ALA A 312 -13.17 14.26 -18.74
C ALA A 312 -12.21 14.03 -19.91
N THR A 313 -12.18 12.79 -20.46
CA THR A 313 -11.40 12.44 -21.62
C THR A 313 -11.83 13.27 -22.85
N TYR A 314 -13.13 13.34 -23.09
CA TYR A 314 -13.66 14.13 -24.20
C TYR A 314 -13.32 15.62 -24.05
N PHE A 315 -13.47 16.18 -22.85
CA PHE A 315 -13.14 17.59 -22.59
C PHE A 315 -11.67 17.89 -22.81
N TYR A 316 -10.80 17.05 -22.29
CA TYR A 316 -9.36 17.19 -22.45
C TYR A 316 -8.93 17.07 -23.92
N ASP A 317 -9.38 16.03 -24.62
CA ASP A 317 -8.96 15.74 -26.00
C ASP A 317 -9.49 16.74 -27.02
N ASN A 318 -10.54 17.50 -26.70
CA ASN A 318 -11.13 18.51 -27.56
C ASN A 318 -10.91 19.94 -27.06
N ASP A 319 -10.05 20.16 -26.05
CA ASP A 319 -9.79 21.47 -25.43
C ASP A 319 -11.09 22.20 -24.98
N VAL A 320 -12.05 21.44 -24.46
CA VAL A 320 -13.32 21.95 -23.97
C VAL A 320 -13.18 22.44 -22.53
N ARG A 321 -13.40 23.72 -22.30
CA ARG A 321 -13.46 24.27 -20.95
C ARG A 321 -14.81 24.00 -20.32
N VAL A 322 -14.80 23.29 -19.20
CA VAL A 322 -16.00 23.07 -18.40
C VAL A 322 -16.27 24.31 -17.56
N VAL A 323 -17.36 25.04 -17.87
CA VAL A 323 -17.78 26.24 -17.16
C VAL A 323 -18.72 25.92 -16.01
N ASP A 324 -19.54 24.90 -16.19
CA ASP A 324 -20.52 24.41 -15.19
C ASP A 324 -20.45 22.88 -15.08
N TYR A 325 -19.76 22.43 -14.05
CA TYR A 325 -19.61 21.01 -13.77
C TYR A 325 -20.91 20.34 -13.33
N ALA A 326 -21.81 21.09 -12.71
CA ALA A 326 -23.12 20.58 -12.28
C ALA A 326 -23.99 20.18 -13.47
N SER A 327 -24.01 20.97 -14.53
CA SER A 327 -24.73 20.65 -15.77
C SER A 327 -24.18 19.41 -16.45
N VAL A 328 -22.85 19.23 -16.45
CA VAL A 328 -22.22 18.00 -16.97
C VAL A 328 -22.68 16.78 -16.20
N TYR A 329 -22.66 16.87 -14.88
CA TYR A 329 -23.09 15.77 -14.03
C TYR A 329 -24.58 15.42 -14.24
N ASN A 330 -25.45 16.43 -14.21
CA ASN A 330 -26.90 16.19 -14.39
C ASN A 330 -27.18 15.49 -15.71
N THR A 331 -26.51 15.88 -16.79
CA THR A 331 -26.61 15.24 -18.10
C THR A 331 -26.16 13.76 -18.04
N ILE A 332 -25.04 13.48 -17.40
CA ILE A 332 -24.53 12.12 -17.24
C ILE A 332 -25.48 11.27 -16.36
N TYR A 333 -25.95 11.83 -15.26
CA TYR A 333 -26.90 11.17 -14.37
C TYR A 333 -28.22 10.84 -15.05
N GLU A 334 -28.80 11.78 -15.79
CA GLU A 334 -30.01 11.57 -16.57
C GLU A 334 -29.81 10.48 -17.63
N LEU A 335 -28.66 10.46 -18.29
CA LEU A 335 -28.30 9.41 -19.26
C LEU A 335 -28.21 8.04 -18.59
N ASP A 336 -27.57 7.94 -17.45
CA ASP A 336 -27.44 6.67 -16.69
C ASP A 336 -28.81 6.15 -16.19
N VAL A 337 -29.67 7.05 -15.69
CA VAL A 337 -31.04 6.71 -15.31
C VAL A 337 -31.87 6.24 -16.51
N ARG A 338 -31.70 6.87 -17.66
CA ARG A 338 -32.38 6.51 -18.90
C ARG A 338 -31.95 5.12 -19.41
N LEU A 339 -30.65 4.86 -19.47
CA LEU A 339 -30.09 3.57 -19.87
C LEU A 339 -30.49 2.44 -18.90
N ALA A 340 -30.55 2.71 -17.60
CA ALA A 340 -31.01 1.75 -16.61
C ALA A 340 -32.50 1.39 -16.75
N ARG A 341 -33.33 2.33 -17.21
CA ARG A 341 -34.77 2.08 -17.52
C ARG A 341 -34.91 1.28 -18.80
N GLU A 342 -34.15 1.60 -19.83
CA GLU A 342 -34.20 0.89 -21.12
C GLU A 342 -33.74 -0.56 -20.99
N SER A 343 -32.70 -0.83 -20.16
CA SER A 343 -32.22 -2.20 -19.91
C SER A 343 -33.23 -3.07 -19.14
N LYS A 344 -34.07 -2.47 -18.28
CA LYS A 344 -35.13 -3.17 -17.56
C LYS A 344 -36.37 -3.47 -18.45
N ASN A 345 -36.57 -2.70 -19.49
CA ASN A 345 -37.67 -2.90 -20.43
C ASN A 345 -37.36 -3.92 -21.53
N GLN A 346 -36.11 -4.38 -21.62
CA GLN A 346 -35.66 -5.42 -22.57
C GLN A 346 -35.52 -6.82 -21.94
N GLN A 347 -35.80 -6.96 -20.65
CA GLN A 347 -35.97 -8.24 -19.93
C GLN A 347 -37.43 -8.56 -19.69
#